data_6ef4699b01043e9b69c1da0d5ee5fb35
#
_entry.id   6ef4699b01043e9b69c1da0d5ee5fb35
#
_cell.length_a   1.000
_cell.length_b   1.000
_cell.length_c   1.000
_cell.angle_alpha   90.00
_cell.angle_beta   90.00
_cell.angle_gamma   90.00
#
_symmetry.space_group_name_H-M   'P 1'
#
loop_
_entity.id
_entity.type
_entity.pdbx_description
1 polymer ?
#
loop_
_entity_poly.entity_id
_entity_poly.type
_entity_poly.pdbx_seq_one_letter_code
_entity_poly.pdbx_strand_id
1 'polypeptide(L)'
;MKYIITESQHRRLFEEEQKVLRIPDFKIFGKDWDALQRFLESKGNPPYSLGGNLDLVGLKVESLGNLVSVEHDLYAYDTPLKSLGSLTSVGGLMDLSNTQIESLGNLSFVGGSLVLNGIP
;
A
#
# COMPACT_ATOMS: atom_id res chain seq x y z
N MET A 1 -21.17 -7.61 34.52
CA MET A 1 -21.85 -8.36 33.45
C MET A 1 -20.94 -8.47 32.24
N LYS A 2 -20.79 -9.67 31.71
CA LYS A 2 -20.04 -9.85 30.48
C LYS A 2 -21.01 -9.77 29.29
N TYR A 3 -20.61 -8.99 28.29
CA TYR A 3 -21.30 -9.02 27.02
C TYR A 3 -20.79 -10.21 26.22
N ILE A 4 -21.73 -10.98 25.70
CA ILE A 4 -21.41 -12.02 24.72
C ILE A 4 -21.88 -11.52 23.37
N ILE A 5 -20.95 -11.39 22.43
CA ILE A 5 -21.26 -10.96 21.09
C ILE A 5 -21.15 -12.14 20.11
N THR A 6 -21.90 -12.10 19.04
CA THR A 6 -21.83 -13.11 17.99
C THR A 6 -20.51 -12.94 17.21
N GLU A 7 -20.14 -14.00 16.50
CA GLU A 7 -18.99 -13.95 15.62
C GLU A 7 -19.12 -12.83 14.57
N SER A 8 -20.32 -12.65 14.02
CA SER A 8 -20.58 -11.57 13.06
C SER A 8 -20.39 -10.20 13.68
N GLN A 9 -20.85 -10.00 14.90
CA GLN A 9 -20.69 -8.74 15.61
C GLN A 9 -19.23 -8.47 15.93
N HIS A 10 -18.50 -9.48 16.37
CA HIS A 10 -17.07 -9.36 16.63
C HIS A 10 -16.31 -9.00 15.36
N ARG A 11 -16.62 -9.67 14.25
CA ARG A 11 -15.97 -9.39 12.97
C ARG A 11 -16.21 -7.95 12.53
N ARG A 12 -17.45 -7.46 12.65
CA ARG A 12 -17.80 -6.09 12.27
C ARG A 12 -17.04 -5.06 13.10
N LEU A 13 -16.96 -5.25 14.42
CA LEU A 13 -16.22 -4.35 15.30
C LEU A 13 -14.73 -4.34 14.95
N PHE A 14 -14.18 -5.52 14.68
CA PHE A 14 -12.78 -5.64 14.30
C PHE A 14 -12.51 -4.94 12.96
N GLU A 15 -13.39 -5.11 11.97
CA GLU A 15 -13.25 -4.46 10.66
C GLU A 15 -13.34 -2.94 10.77
N GLU A 16 -14.22 -2.42 11.63
CA GLU A 16 -14.31 -0.98 11.86
C GLU A 16 -13.04 -0.43 12.48
N GLU A 17 -12.43 -1.14 13.44
CA GLU A 17 -11.17 -0.74 14.05
C GLU A 17 -10.01 -0.81 13.06
N GLN A 18 -10.05 -1.77 12.13
CA GLN A 18 -9.04 -2.00 11.12
C GLN A 18 -9.43 -1.40 9.77
N LYS A 19 -10.33 -0.43 9.79
CA LYS A 19 -10.88 0.12 8.55
C LYS A 19 -9.81 0.64 7.62
N VAL A 20 -9.77 0.08 6.41
CA VAL A 20 -8.87 0.50 5.35
C VAL A 20 -9.56 1.56 4.50
N LEU A 21 -8.96 2.72 4.38
CA LEU A 21 -9.46 3.78 3.51
C LEU A 21 -9.15 3.44 2.07
N ARG A 22 -10.17 3.35 1.22
CA ARG A 22 -9.95 3.07 -0.20
C ARG A 22 -9.79 4.37 -0.98
N ILE A 23 -8.65 4.51 -1.66
CA ILE A 23 -8.39 5.59 -2.61
C ILE A 23 -8.63 5.01 -4.00
N PRO A 24 -9.59 5.54 -4.79
CA PRO A 24 -9.95 4.94 -6.07
C PRO A 24 -8.84 4.95 -7.12
N ASP A 25 -8.00 5.98 -7.12
CA ASP A 25 -6.91 6.10 -8.08
C ASP A 25 -5.89 7.13 -7.59
N PHE A 26 -4.61 6.81 -7.69
CA PHE A 26 -3.53 7.75 -7.35
C PHE A 26 -3.58 9.00 -8.24
N LYS A 27 -4.09 8.89 -9.44
CA LYS A 27 -4.19 10.01 -10.39
C LYS A 27 -5.04 11.16 -9.87
N ILE A 28 -5.95 10.92 -8.94
CA ILE A 28 -6.75 12.01 -8.34
C ILE A 28 -5.88 13.01 -7.55
N PHE A 29 -4.66 12.61 -7.20
CA PHE A 29 -3.69 13.48 -6.53
C PHE A 29 -2.63 14.01 -7.52
N GLY A 30 -2.86 13.85 -8.83
CA GLY A 30 -1.91 14.32 -9.85
C GLY A 30 -0.58 13.59 -9.83
N LYS A 31 -0.56 12.35 -9.39
CA LYS A 31 0.65 11.55 -9.18
C LYS A 31 1.63 12.20 -8.19
N ASP A 32 1.13 13.00 -7.28
CA ASP A 32 1.91 13.65 -6.26
C ASP A 32 1.81 12.85 -4.95
N TRP A 33 2.87 12.13 -4.61
CA TRP A 33 2.90 11.30 -3.41
C TRP A 33 2.74 12.13 -2.14
N ASP A 34 3.36 13.32 -2.11
CA ASP A 34 3.25 14.20 -0.93
C ASP A 34 1.82 14.71 -0.74
N ALA A 35 1.11 15.01 -1.84
CA ALA A 35 -0.29 15.41 -1.78
C ALA A 35 -1.15 14.29 -1.19
N LEU A 36 -0.92 13.04 -1.63
CA LEU A 36 -1.62 11.88 -1.07
C LEU A 36 -1.32 11.76 0.43
N GLN A 37 -0.06 11.89 0.84
CA GLN A 37 0.32 11.78 2.25
C GLN A 37 -0.31 12.87 3.10
N ARG A 38 -0.36 14.11 2.61
CA ARG A 38 -1.04 15.21 3.32
C ARG A 38 -2.53 14.93 3.50
N PHE A 39 -3.18 14.38 2.48
CA PHE A 39 -4.57 13.97 2.59
C PHE A 39 -4.75 12.89 3.66
N LEU A 40 -3.89 11.88 3.68
CA LEU A 40 -3.95 10.81 4.66
C LEU A 40 -3.70 11.33 6.08
N GLU A 41 -2.77 12.25 6.25
CA GLU A 41 -2.53 12.90 7.55
C GLU A 41 -3.78 13.60 8.06
N SER A 42 -4.52 14.26 7.19
CA SER A 42 -5.78 14.93 7.55
C SER A 42 -6.85 13.94 8.02
N LYS A 43 -6.70 12.66 7.70
CA LYS A 43 -7.61 11.58 8.08
C LYS A 43 -7.07 10.72 9.23
N GLY A 44 -5.96 11.15 9.87
CA GLY A 44 -5.37 10.42 10.98
C GLY A 44 -4.42 9.29 10.58
N ASN A 45 -3.86 9.34 9.38
CA ASN A 45 -2.96 8.34 8.83
C ASN A 45 -3.53 6.92 8.90
N PRO A 46 -4.74 6.68 8.38
CA PRO A 46 -5.31 5.33 8.40
C PRO A 46 -4.56 4.39 7.46
N PRO A 47 -4.67 3.08 7.67
CA PRO A 47 -4.29 2.14 6.61
C PRO A 47 -5.15 2.43 5.38
N TYR A 48 -4.55 2.30 4.20
CA TYR A 48 -5.26 2.63 2.97
C TYR A 48 -4.91 1.67 1.84
N SER A 49 -5.81 1.58 0.85
CA SER A 49 -5.61 0.82 -0.37
C SER A 49 -5.77 1.73 -1.58
N LEU A 50 -5.09 1.38 -2.67
CA LEU A 50 -5.18 2.12 -3.93
C LEU A 50 -5.83 1.25 -5.00
N GLY A 51 -6.88 1.80 -5.62
CA GLY A 51 -7.43 1.26 -6.85
C GLY A 51 -6.56 1.65 -8.03
N GLY A 52 -6.67 0.92 -9.15
CA GLY A 52 -5.85 1.19 -10.31
C GLY A 52 -4.39 0.85 -10.12
N ASN A 53 -3.55 1.46 -10.93
CA ASN A 53 -2.10 1.28 -10.87
C ASN A 53 -1.46 2.33 -9.96
N LEU A 54 -0.38 1.95 -9.30
CA LEU A 54 0.46 2.89 -8.57
C LEU A 54 1.77 3.04 -9.31
N ASP A 55 1.97 4.20 -9.93
CA ASP A 55 3.20 4.52 -10.66
C ASP A 55 4.00 5.54 -9.86
N LEU A 56 5.11 5.09 -9.29
CA LEU A 56 6.02 5.90 -8.49
C LEU A 56 7.32 6.23 -9.22
N VAL A 57 7.44 5.84 -10.48
CA VAL A 57 8.67 6.03 -11.26
C VAL A 57 9.03 7.52 -11.31
N GLY A 58 10.29 7.83 -10.98
CA GLY A 58 10.78 9.20 -10.96
C GLY A 58 10.42 10.00 -9.71
N LEU A 59 9.67 9.44 -8.78
CA LEU A 59 9.34 10.09 -7.52
C LEU A 59 10.36 9.71 -6.44
N LYS A 60 10.52 10.58 -5.43
CA LYS A 60 11.47 10.35 -4.34
C LYS A 60 10.78 9.71 -3.15
N VAL A 61 10.19 8.54 -3.36
CA VAL A 61 9.46 7.81 -2.33
C VAL A 61 10.39 6.80 -1.67
N GLU A 62 10.56 6.89 -0.35
CA GLU A 62 11.43 5.99 0.40
C GLU A 62 10.67 4.89 1.14
N SER A 63 9.38 5.11 1.42
CA SER A 63 8.53 4.13 2.09
C SER A 63 7.09 4.26 1.60
N LEU A 64 6.39 3.13 1.54
CA LEU A 64 4.96 3.12 1.19
C LEU A 64 4.07 3.38 2.41
N GLY A 65 4.64 3.48 3.60
CA GLY A 65 3.90 3.83 4.81
C GLY A 65 2.76 2.86 5.11
N ASN A 66 1.56 3.41 5.29
CA ASN A 66 0.37 2.63 5.67
C ASN A 66 -0.41 2.05 4.49
N LEU A 67 0.17 2.06 3.29
CA LEU A 67 -0.44 1.40 2.13
C LEU A 67 -0.52 -0.10 2.37
N VAL A 68 -1.73 -0.66 2.30
CA VAL A 68 -1.98 -2.08 2.55
C VAL A 68 -2.03 -2.88 1.26
N SER A 69 -2.62 -2.32 0.21
CA SER A 69 -2.76 -3.04 -1.06
C SER A 69 -2.87 -2.10 -2.26
N VAL A 70 -2.44 -2.61 -3.41
CA VAL A 70 -2.64 -1.99 -4.72
C VAL A 70 -3.46 -2.97 -5.55
N GLU A 71 -4.58 -2.52 -6.12
CA GLU A 71 -5.49 -3.42 -6.85
C GLU A 71 -4.91 -3.93 -8.17
N HIS A 72 -4.11 -3.13 -8.86
CA HIS A 72 -3.51 -3.48 -10.15
C HIS A 72 -1.99 -3.48 -10.06
N ASP A 73 -1.31 -2.76 -10.95
CA ASP A 73 0.13 -2.81 -11.03
C ASP A 73 0.81 -1.79 -10.12
N LEU A 74 1.95 -2.16 -9.55
CA LEU A 74 2.83 -1.26 -8.81
C LEU A 74 4.14 -1.11 -9.56
N TYR A 75 4.43 0.11 -10.02
CA TYR A 75 5.69 0.44 -10.68
C TYR A 75 6.49 1.36 -9.75
N ALA A 76 7.51 0.81 -9.11
CA ALA A 76 8.37 1.56 -8.20
C ALA A 76 9.85 1.47 -8.62
N TYR A 77 10.12 1.06 -9.86
CA TYR A 77 11.50 0.94 -10.31
C TYR A 77 12.18 2.32 -10.41
N ASP A 78 13.51 2.31 -10.26
CA ASP A 78 14.33 3.52 -10.31
C ASP A 78 13.89 4.57 -9.27
N THR A 79 13.52 4.13 -8.07
CA THR A 79 13.18 5.00 -6.95
C THR A 79 14.08 4.71 -5.76
N PRO A 80 14.18 5.64 -4.80
CA PRO A 80 14.95 5.39 -3.57
C PRO A 80 14.18 4.57 -2.53
N LEU A 81 13.19 3.80 -2.95
CA LEU A 81 12.33 3.03 -2.05
C LEU A 81 13.16 2.05 -1.22
N LYS A 82 13.00 2.10 0.09
CA LYS A 82 13.71 1.25 1.06
C LYS A 82 12.79 0.28 1.78
N SER A 83 11.51 0.64 1.91
CA SER A 83 10.55 -0.13 2.68
C SER A 83 9.20 -0.19 1.98
N LEU A 84 8.58 -1.37 2.00
CA LEU A 84 7.22 -1.55 1.54
C LEU A 84 6.18 -1.19 2.62
N GLY A 85 6.64 -0.82 3.83
CA GLY A 85 5.73 -0.46 4.91
C GLY A 85 4.76 -1.58 5.23
N SER A 86 3.47 -1.24 5.22
CA SER A 86 2.40 -2.19 5.56
C SER A 86 1.85 -2.97 4.36
N LEU A 87 2.48 -2.88 3.20
CA LEU A 87 1.96 -3.50 1.98
C LEU A 87 1.89 -5.02 2.11
N THR A 88 0.71 -5.60 1.84
CA THR A 88 0.48 -7.04 1.90
C THR A 88 0.17 -7.66 0.54
N SER A 89 -0.37 -6.89 -0.41
CA SER A 89 -0.76 -7.46 -1.69
C SER A 89 -0.72 -6.46 -2.83
N VAL A 90 -0.40 -6.97 -4.01
CA VAL A 90 -0.48 -6.26 -5.29
C VAL A 90 -1.23 -7.17 -6.25
N GLY A 91 -2.33 -6.67 -6.84
CA GLY A 91 -3.18 -7.50 -7.70
C GLY A 91 -2.60 -7.81 -9.07
N GLY A 92 -1.71 -6.98 -9.57
CA GLY A 92 -1.07 -7.17 -10.86
C GLY A 92 0.42 -7.37 -10.76
N LEU A 93 1.18 -6.77 -11.67
CA LEU A 93 2.63 -6.80 -11.71
C LEU A 93 3.21 -5.88 -10.64
N MET A 94 4.33 -6.27 -10.04
CA MET A 94 5.08 -5.44 -9.11
C MET A 94 6.53 -5.34 -9.56
N ASP A 95 6.98 -4.12 -9.88
CA ASP A 95 8.36 -3.89 -10.31
C ASP A 95 9.09 -3.01 -9.30
N LEU A 96 10.04 -3.62 -8.61
CA LEU A 96 10.89 -2.96 -7.61
C LEU A 96 12.35 -2.83 -8.08
N SER A 97 12.58 -2.95 -9.38
CA SER A 97 13.95 -2.93 -9.92
C SER A 97 14.66 -1.63 -9.60
N ASN A 98 15.95 -1.72 -9.31
CA ASN A 98 16.80 -0.56 -9.01
C ASN A 98 16.27 0.28 -7.85
N THR A 99 15.79 -0.38 -6.80
CA THR A 99 15.41 0.25 -5.53
C THR A 99 16.41 -0.15 -4.44
N GLN A 100 16.20 0.37 -3.24
CA GLN A 100 17.02 0.03 -2.07
C GLN A 100 16.34 -1.00 -1.16
N ILE A 101 15.37 -1.74 -1.69
CA ILE A 101 14.61 -2.74 -0.94
C ILE A 101 15.53 -3.90 -0.57
N GLU A 102 15.56 -4.24 0.72
CA GLU A 102 16.31 -5.39 1.25
C GLU A 102 15.39 -6.48 1.78
N SER A 103 14.09 -6.16 1.94
CA SER A 103 13.10 -7.08 2.47
C SER A 103 11.75 -6.79 1.81
N LEU A 104 10.97 -7.83 1.58
CA LEU A 104 9.59 -7.69 1.11
C LEU A 104 8.60 -7.50 2.26
N GLY A 105 9.10 -7.44 3.49
CA GLY A 105 8.28 -7.16 4.67
C GLY A 105 7.11 -8.11 4.82
N ASN A 106 5.89 -7.54 4.87
CA ASN A 106 4.66 -8.31 5.07
C ASN A 106 3.97 -8.68 3.75
N LEU A 107 4.63 -8.49 2.61
CA LEU A 107 4.06 -8.82 1.32
C LEU A 107 3.76 -10.32 1.25
N SER A 108 2.50 -10.67 0.96
CA SER A 108 2.05 -12.06 0.91
C SER A 108 1.50 -12.48 -0.44
N PHE A 109 1.19 -11.53 -1.33
CA PHE A 109 0.57 -11.84 -2.61
C PHE A 109 0.96 -10.84 -3.70
N VAL A 110 1.35 -11.34 -4.85
CA VAL A 110 1.50 -10.57 -6.10
C VAL A 110 0.80 -11.37 -7.18
N GLY A 111 -0.26 -10.79 -7.78
CA GLY A 111 -1.08 -11.50 -8.75
C GLY A 111 -0.41 -11.74 -10.10
N GLY A 112 0.50 -10.85 -10.49
CA GLY A 112 1.29 -10.98 -11.71
C GLY A 112 2.74 -11.27 -11.42
N SER A 113 3.64 -10.70 -12.22
CA SER A 113 5.08 -10.89 -12.06
C SER A 113 5.65 -9.97 -10.98
N LEU A 114 6.61 -10.50 -10.22
CA LEU A 114 7.44 -9.73 -9.31
C LEU A 114 8.81 -9.54 -9.95
N VAL A 115 9.20 -8.29 -10.22
CA VAL A 115 10.44 -7.95 -10.91
C VAL A 115 11.39 -7.28 -9.94
N LEU A 116 12.58 -7.86 -9.74
CA LEU A 116 13.54 -7.45 -8.71
C LEU A 116 14.95 -7.23 -9.27
N ASN A 117 15.09 -6.75 -10.49
CA ASN A 117 16.40 -6.53 -11.10
C ASN A 117 17.16 -5.39 -10.40
N GLY A 118 18.46 -5.59 -10.15
CA GLY A 118 19.30 -4.51 -9.62
C GLY A 118 18.97 -4.08 -8.18
N ILE A 119 18.45 -4.99 -7.35
CA ILE A 119 18.25 -4.71 -5.93
C ILE A 119 19.40 -5.26 -5.10
N PRO A 120 19.59 -4.75 -3.86
CA PRO A 120 20.61 -5.25 -2.93
C PRO A 120 20.48 -6.73 -2.59
#